data_d63eecb47ed34d3cee8040e85b37223d
#
_entry.id   d63eecb47ed34d3cee8040e85b37223d
#
_cell.length_a   1.000
_cell.length_b   1.000
_cell.length_c   1.000
_cell.angle_alpha   90.00
_cell.angle_beta   90.00
_cell.angle_gamma   90.00
#
_symmetry.space_group_name_H-M   'P 1'
#
loop_
_entity.id
_entity.type
_entity.pdbx_description
1 polymer ?
#
loop_
_entity_poly.entity_id
_entity_poly.type
_entity_poly.pdbx_seq_one_letter_code
_entity_poly.pdbx_strand_id
1 'polypeptide(L)'
;KPFHLNDAVMKITNFEALIDERTMKKKTMIVLISAFLLLSAFSCGGGNKANSTSEQSEETAVNVPQFDADSAYLYVKNQVDFGPRVPNTKEHVACGNYLAGQLEAFGAQVTNQYADLIAYDGTLLKARNIIGSYKPESKKRIALFAHWDTRPWADNDPDEKNHNTPILGANDGASGVGALLEIARLVNQQQPELGIDIILLDAEDYGAPQFYTGQHKEEFWCLGSQYWARNPHVQGYNARFGILLDMVGGEGSVFMKEGYSEEFAPDINKKVWKAAKKIGNGKTFMDGNGGFVTDDHLFINRLARIKTIDIIPYNQEGDFTPTWHTVNDNICLLYTSPSPRDGLLS
;
A
#
# COMPACT_ATOMS: atom_id res chain seq x y z
N LYS A 1 -3.95 -18.91 -12.50
CA LYS A 1 -2.66 -18.17 -12.60
C LYS A 1 -2.39 -17.58 -11.24
N PRO A 2 -1.17 -17.68 -10.69
CA PRO A 2 -0.89 -17.21 -9.34
C PRO A 2 -1.08 -15.69 -9.26
N PHE A 3 -1.43 -15.23 -8.08
CA PHE A 3 -1.50 -13.84 -7.63
C PHE A 3 -0.40 -12.98 -8.27
N HIS A 4 -0.69 -12.24 -9.35
CA HIS A 4 0.31 -11.47 -10.09
C HIS A 4 0.74 -10.17 -9.40
N LEU A 5 0.06 -9.77 -8.31
CA LEU A 5 0.46 -8.64 -7.46
C LEU A 5 1.81 -8.89 -6.76
N ASN A 6 2.16 -10.14 -6.58
CA ASN A 6 3.20 -10.65 -5.70
C ASN A 6 4.60 -10.12 -6.01
N ASP A 7 4.98 -10.18 -7.27
CA ASP A 7 6.31 -9.72 -7.68
C ASP A 7 6.40 -8.18 -7.80
N ALA A 8 5.28 -7.49 -8.08
CA ALA A 8 5.27 -6.05 -8.26
C ALA A 8 5.41 -5.32 -6.94
N VAL A 9 4.60 -5.66 -5.94
CA VAL A 9 4.64 -5.05 -4.61
C VAL A 9 5.99 -5.30 -3.94
N MET A 10 6.56 -6.51 -4.07
CA MET A 10 7.86 -6.85 -3.48
C MET A 10 9.05 -6.18 -4.14
N LYS A 11 9.03 -6.00 -5.44
CA LYS A 11 10.11 -5.28 -6.13
C LYS A 11 9.95 -3.77 -6.03
N ILE A 12 8.75 -3.28 -5.70
CA ILE A 12 8.49 -1.92 -5.25
C ILE A 12 9.10 -1.67 -3.86
N THR A 13 9.09 -2.68 -2.97
CA THR A 13 9.76 -2.63 -1.66
C THR A 13 11.29 -2.71 -1.74
N ASN A 14 11.86 -2.87 -2.93
CA ASN A 14 13.29 -2.69 -3.14
C ASN A 14 13.67 -1.20 -3.12
N PHE A 15 13.50 -0.60 -1.97
CA PHE A 15 13.58 0.83 -1.70
C PHE A 15 14.96 1.44 -1.90
N GLU A 16 16.03 0.65 -1.86
CA GLU A 16 17.39 1.15 -2.09
C GLU A 16 17.57 1.60 -3.54
N ALA A 17 17.06 0.84 -4.51
CA ALA A 17 17.09 1.23 -5.92
C ALA A 17 16.24 2.49 -6.22
N LEU A 18 15.19 2.75 -5.44
CA LEU A 18 14.34 3.93 -5.58
C LEU A 18 14.94 5.21 -4.97
N ILE A 19 15.88 5.07 -4.04
CA ILE A 19 16.44 6.19 -3.25
C ILE A 19 17.75 6.73 -3.85
N ASP A 20 18.55 5.93 -4.54
CA ASP A 20 19.94 6.25 -4.87
C ASP A 20 20.12 7.26 -6.01
N GLU A 21 19.19 7.40 -6.96
CA GLU A 21 19.38 8.28 -8.13
C GLU A 21 19.59 9.77 -7.78
N ARG A 22 19.02 10.28 -6.68
CA ARG A 22 19.22 11.71 -6.30
C ARG A 22 20.49 11.95 -5.48
N THR A 23 20.88 10.98 -4.67
CA THR A 23 22.07 11.09 -3.82
C THR A 23 23.33 10.96 -4.66
N MET A 24 23.36 10.10 -5.68
CA MET A 24 24.43 9.96 -6.65
C MET A 24 24.60 11.22 -7.50
N LYS A 25 23.53 11.80 -8.04
CA LYS A 25 23.61 13.05 -8.84
C LYS A 25 24.15 14.23 -8.05
N LYS A 26 23.82 14.35 -6.76
CA LYS A 26 24.40 15.40 -5.89
C LYS A 26 25.88 15.18 -5.59
N LYS A 27 26.31 13.93 -5.31
CA LYS A 27 27.73 13.62 -5.09
C LYS A 27 28.57 13.82 -6.35
N THR A 28 28.08 13.38 -7.50
CA THR A 28 28.75 13.57 -8.79
C THR A 28 28.83 15.05 -9.17
N MET A 29 27.78 15.85 -8.90
CA MET A 29 27.81 17.30 -9.16
C MET A 29 28.78 18.05 -8.23
N ILE A 30 28.91 17.66 -6.96
CA ILE A 30 29.88 18.26 -6.02
C ILE A 30 31.31 17.91 -6.41
N VAL A 31 31.57 16.66 -6.84
CA VAL A 31 32.89 16.23 -7.33
C VAL A 31 33.25 16.94 -8.64
N LEU A 32 32.33 17.15 -9.56
CA LEU A 32 32.54 17.89 -10.80
C LEU A 32 32.80 19.36 -10.58
N ILE A 33 32.13 20.01 -9.62
CA ILE A 33 32.36 21.42 -9.25
C ILE A 33 33.73 21.57 -8.57
N SER A 34 34.15 20.61 -7.73
CA SER A 34 35.48 20.63 -7.10
C SER A 34 36.62 20.38 -8.10
N ALA A 35 36.40 19.56 -9.12
CA ALA A 35 37.35 19.27 -10.20
C ALA A 35 37.50 20.47 -11.15
N PHE A 36 36.41 21.24 -11.38
CA PHE A 36 36.45 22.40 -12.27
C PHE A 36 37.22 23.61 -11.67
N LEU A 37 37.26 23.73 -10.35
CA LEU A 37 38.02 24.77 -9.64
C LEU A 37 39.53 24.48 -9.55
N LEU A 38 39.97 23.24 -9.79
CA LEU A 38 41.38 22.84 -9.78
C LEU A 38 42.03 22.83 -11.19
N LEU A 39 41.26 22.93 -12.28
CA LEU A 39 41.72 22.81 -13.66
C LEU A 39 41.95 24.16 -14.36
N SER A 40 41.78 25.29 -13.67
CA SER A 40 42.06 26.63 -14.23
C SER A 40 43.53 27.06 -14.13
N ALA A 41 44.46 26.21 -13.72
CA ALA A 41 45.85 26.55 -13.48
C ALA A 41 46.88 25.98 -14.47
N PHE A 42 46.53 25.19 -15.46
CA PHE A 42 47.50 24.72 -16.47
C PHE A 42 46.87 24.70 -17.89
N SER A 43 47.22 25.72 -18.65
CA SER A 43 47.05 25.79 -20.10
C SER A 43 48.36 25.44 -20.78
N CYS A 44 48.32 24.59 -21.76
CA CYS A 44 49.04 24.48 -23.00
C CYS A 44 49.54 23.06 -23.33
N GLY A 45 49.09 22.54 -24.47
CA GLY A 45 49.89 21.71 -25.35
C GLY A 45 49.42 20.26 -25.54
N GLY A 46 48.97 19.92 -26.75
CA GLY A 46 49.12 18.60 -27.34
C GLY A 46 47.86 17.73 -27.42
N GLY A 47 47.35 17.54 -28.65
CA GLY A 47 46.20 16.67 -28.93
C GLY A 47 46.50 15.20 -28.76
N ASN A 48 45.55 14.46 -28.26
CA ASN A 48 45.36 13.06 -28.50
C ASN A 48 43.90 12.66 -28.34
N LYS A 49 43.35 11.93 -29.32
CA LYS A 49 42.03 11.37 -29.29
C LYS A 49 41.87 10.42 -28.11
N ALA A 50 41.09 10.77 -27.12
CA ALA A 50 40.66 9.85 -26.08
C ALA A 50 39.32 9.20 -26.45
N ASN A 51 39.34 7.88 -26.57
CA ASN A 51 38.20 7.00 -26.65
C ASN A 51 37.31 7.23 -25.43
N SER A 52 36.06 7.65 -25.63
CA SER A 52 35.07 7.66 -24.57
C SER A 52 34.56 6.24 -24.33
N THR A 53 35.16 5.55 -23.38
CA THR A 53 34.58 4.35 -22.79
C THR A 53 33.40 4.81 -21.91
N SER A 54 32.19 4.49 -22.34
CA SER A 54 31.02 4.63 -21.51
C SER A 54 31.13 3.63 -20.35
N GLU A 55 31.47 4.14 -19.15
CA GLU A 55 31.29 3.36 -17.93
C GLU A 55 29.77 3.16 -17.75
N GLN A 56 29.28 1.99 -18.18
CA GLN A 56 28.04 1.44 -17.69
C GLN A 56 28.26 1.15 -16.20
N SER A 57 27.67 1.98 -15.33
CA SER A 57 27.53 1.63 -13.93
C SER A 57 26.73 0.32 -13.87
N GLU A 58 27.37 -0.78 -13.51
CA GLU A 58 26.67 -2.00 -13.12
C GLU A 58 25.75 -1.63 -11.96
N GLU A 59 24.42 -1.59 -12.23
CA GLU A 59 23.42 -1.62 -11.18
C GLU A 59 23.67 -2.92 -10.40
N THR A 60 24.19 -2.81 -9.18
CA THR A 60 24.30 -3.95 -8.26
C THR A 60 22.91 -4.54 -8.13
N ALA A 61 22.74 -5.78 -8.58
CA ALA A 61 21.48 -6.48 -8.50
C ALA A 61 21.13 -6.65 -7.02
N VAL A 62 20.15 -5.88 -6.54
CA VAL A 62 19.65 -6.02 -5.17
C VAL A 62 18.89 -7.34 -5.10
N ASN A 63 19.28 -8.18 -4.14
CA ASN A 63 18.60 -9.46 -3.90
C ASN A 63 17.25 -9.17 -3.24
N VAL A 64 16.17 -9.25 -4.03
CA VAL A 64 14.80 -9.06 -3.54
C VAL A 64 14.27 -10.43 -3.09
N PRO A 65 13.74 -10.54 -1.85
CA PRO A 65 13.12 -11.78 -1.41
C PRO A 65 11.91 -12.13 -2.27
N GLN A 66 11.68 -13.41 -2.45
CA GLN A 66 10.52 -13.88 -3.17
C GLN A 66 9.26 -13.70 -2.29
N PHE A 67 8.28 -13.02 -2.82
CA PHE A 67 6.95 -12.91 -2.19
C PHE A 67 6.23 -14.26 -2.29
N ASP A 68 5.65 -14.70 -1.18
CA ASP A 68 4.87 -15.93 -1.10
C ASP A 68 3.37 -15.61 -1.15
N ALA A 69 2.79 -15.90 -2.32
CA ALA A 69 1.37 -15.67 -2.58
C ALA A 69 0.44 -16.51 -1.71
N ASP A 70 0.84 -17.74 -1.44
CA ASP A 70 0.03 -18.64 -0.62
C ASP A 70 -0.01 -18.15 0.83
N SER A 71 1.11 -17.62 1.32
CA SER A 71 1.17 -16.96 2.64
C SER A 71 0.29 -15.72 2.69
N ALA A 72 0.36 -14.84 1.68
CA ALA A 72 -0.49 -13.65 1.60
C ALA A 72 -1.99 -14.02 1.57
N TYR A 73 -2.36 -15.01 0.76
CA TYR A 73 -3.73 -15.55 0.72
C TYR A 73 -4.17 -16.10 2.08
N LEU A 74 -3.29 -16.83 2.78
CA LEU A 74 -3.60 -17.35 4.11
C LEU A 74 -3.85 -16.22 5.12
N TYR A 75 -3.10 -15.11 5.04
CA TYR A 75 -3.35 -13.95 5.90
C TYR A 75 -4.68 -13.27 5.58
N VAL A 76 -5.10 -13.21 4.32
CA VAL A 76 -6.45 -12.74 3.95
C VAL A 76 -7.51 -13.69 4.52
N LYS A 77 -7.37 -14.99 4.28
CA LYS A 77 -8.32 -16.00 4.78
C LYS A 77 -8.48 -15.94 6.31
N ASN A 78 -7.39 -15.80 7.04
CA ASN A 78 -7.42 -15.70 8.50
C ASN A 78 -8.21 -14.47 8.98
N GLN A 79 -8.15 -13.34 8.26
CA GLN A 79 -8.96 -12.16 8.58
C GLN A 79 -10.45 -12.43 8.29
N VAL A 80 -10.76 -13.01 7.15
CA VAL A 80 -12.13 -13.36 6.72
C VAL A 80 -12.78 -14.37 7.66
N ASP A 81 -12.02 -15.32 8.19
CA ASP A 81 -12.51 -16.36 9.12
C ASP A 81 -13.00 -15.76 10.47
N PHE A 82 -12.63 -14.55 10.84
CA PHE A 82 -13.23 -13.84 11.99
C PHE A 82 -14.67 -13.39 11.70
N GLY A 83 -15.03 -13.21 10.45
CA GLY A 83 -16.27 -12.56 10.00
C GLY A 83 -16.07 -11.09 9.65
N PRO A 84 -17.16 -10.33 9.42
CA PRO A 84 -17.09 -8.91 9.14
C PRO A 84 -16.38 -8.14 10.25
N ARG A 85 -15.34 -7.37 9.91
CA ARG A 85 -14.54 -6.60 10.88
C ARG A 85 -15.11 -5.20 11.06
N VAL A 86 -16.42 -5.10 11.22
CA VAL A 86 -17.11 -3.83 11.44
C VAL A 86 -16.71 -3.24 12.80
N PRO A 87 -16.29 -1.96 12.89
CA PRO A 87 -15.98 -1.32 14.16
C PRO A 87 -17.05 -1.55 15.24
N ASN A 88 -16.65 -1.70 16.48
CA ASN A 88 -17.48 -2.04 17.67
C ASN A 88 -17.92 -3.50 17.77
N THR A 89 -17.60 -4.39 16.84
CA THR A 89 -17.96 -5.81 16.93
C THR A 89 -16.88 -6.64 17.63
N LYS A 90 -17.23 -7.83 18.09
CA LYS A 90 -16.26 -8.78 18.67
C LYS A 90 -15.28 -9.34 17.63
N GLU A 91 -15.75 -9.48 16.40
CA GLU A 91 -14.97 -9.92 15.23
C GLU A 91 -13.86 -8.91 14.93
N HIS A 92 -14.19 -7.60 14.94
CA HIS A 92 -13.25 -6.50 14.79
C HIS A 92 -12.18 -6.53 15.90
N VAL A 93 -12.58 -6.65 17.16
CA VAL A 93 -11.61 -6.73 18.27
C VAL A 93 -10.70 -7.95 18.13
N ALA A 94 -11.26 -9.12 17.80
CA ALA A 94 -10.50 -10.35 17.67
C ALA A 94 -9.51 -10.29 16.49
N CYS A 95 -9.95 -9.79 15.33
CA CYS A 95 -9.08 -9.61 14.17
C CYS A 95 -7.99 -8.58 14.45
N GLY A 96 -8.29 -7.43 15.06
CA GLY A 96 -7.28 -6.44 15.42
C GLY A 96 -6.21 -7.00 16.38
N ASN A 97 -6.57 -7.90 17.30
CA ASN A 97 -5.60 -8.59 18.15
C ASN A 97 -4.72 -9.56 17.35
N TYR A 98 -5.31 -10.28 16.41
CA TYR A 98 -4.58 -11.16 15.49
C TYR A 98 -3.56 -10.36 14.65
N LEU A 99 -3.99 -9.24 14.05
CA LEU A 99 -3.13 -8.40 13.21
C LEU A 99 -1.95 -7.81 13.99
N ALA A 100 -2.19 -7.28 15.17
CA ALA A 100 -1.13 -6.79 16.05
C ALA A 100 -0.13 -7.90 16.40
N GLY A 101 -0.64 -9.09 16.78
CA GLY A 101 0.20 -10.25 17.10
C GLY A 101 1.00 -10.76 15.90
N GLN A 102 0.46 -10.68 14.65
CA GLN A 102 1.22 -11.05 13.45
C GLN A 102 2.38 -10.09 13.20
N LEU A 103 2.15 -8.77 13.31
CA LEU A 103 3.21 -7.78 13.14
C LEU A 103 4.30 -7.94 14.20
N GLU A 104 3.93 -8.22 15.47
CA GLU A 104 4.87 -8.53 16.54
C GLU A 104 5.68 -9.80 16.24
N ALA A 105 5.02 -10.88 15.78
CA ALA A 105 5.67 -12.14 15.42
C ALA A 105 6.65 -11.96 14.25
N PHE A 106 6.41 -10.99 13.37
CA PHE A 106 7.31 -10.59 12.29
C PHE A 106 8.32 -9.51 12.71
N GLY A 107 8.53 -9.33 14.01
CA GLY A 107 9.60 -8.49 14.55
C GLY A 107 9.36 -6.99 14.51
N ALA A 108 8.14 -6.53 14.24
CA ALA A 108 7.81 -5.13 14.33
C ALA A 108 7.66 -4.65 15.77
N GLN A 109 8.06 -3.41 16.05
CA GLN A 109 7.60 -2.72 17.24
C GLN A 109 6.17 -2.23 17.00
N VAL A 110 5.19 -2.84 17.69
CA VAL A 110 3.77 -2.55 17.47
C VAL A 110 3.28 -1.44 18.38
N THR A 111 2.57 -0.47 17.78
CA THR A 111 1.82 0.57 18.47
C THR A 111 0.35 0.43 18.12
N ASN A 112 -0.52 0.32 19.13
CA ASN A 112 -1.96 0.34 18.96
C ASN A 112 -2.48 1.75 19.25
N GLN A 113 -3.01 2.42 18.26
CA GLN A 113 -3.58 3.75 18.37
C GLN A 113 -5.11 3.65 18.45
N TYR A 114 -5.64 3.70 19.67
CA TYR A 114 -7.08 3.70 19.91
C TYR A 114 -7.65 5.11 19.78
N ALA A 115 -8.84 5.21 19.17
CA ALA A 115 -9.56 6.47 19.01
C ALA A 115 -11.06 6.27 19.09
N ASP A 116 -11.73 7.25 19.69
CA ASP A 116 -13.19 7.40 19.65
C ASP A 116 -13.55 8.31 18.48
N LEU A 117 -14.08 7.73 17.40
CA LEU A 117 -14.42 8.43 16.17
C LEU A 117 -15.94 8.52 16.01
N ILE A 118 -16.42 9.61 15.43
CA ILE A 118 -17.86 9.80 15.20
C ILE A 118 -18.15 9.59 13.72
N ALA A 119 -18.99 8.59 13.43
CA ALA A 119 -19.46 8.29 12.09
C ALA A 119 -20.48 9.32 11.58
N TYR A 120 -20.81 9.23 10.29
CA TYR A 120 -21.75 10.15 9.60
C TYR A 120 -23.13 10.25 10.25
N ASP A 121 -23.58 9.18 10.93
CA ASP A 121 -24.89 9.06 11.60
C ASP A 121 -24.84 9.39 13.11
N GLY A 122 -23.66 9.80 13.63
CA GLY A 122 -23.42 10.07 15.03
C GLY A 122 -23.00 8.84 15.85
N THR A 123 -22.85 7.68 15.25
CA THR A 123 -22.36 6.47 15.92
C THR A 123 -20.92 6.67 16.40
N LEU A 124 -20.68 6.34 17.69
CA LEU A 124 -19.34 6.34 18.27
C LEU A 124 -18.62 5.04 17.91
N LEU A 125 -17.59 5.14 17.10
CA LEU A 125 -16.72 4.02 16.70
C LEU A 125 -15.52 3.94 17.62
N LYS A 126 -15.29 2.76 18.22
CA LYS A 126 -14.07 2.43 18.99
C LYS A 126 -13.01 1.93 18.03
N ALA A 127 -12.38 2.85 17.33
CA ALA A 127 -11.41 2.52 16.30
C ALA A 127 -10.02 2.21 16.86
N ARG A 128 -9.24 1.44 16.08
CA ARG A 128 -7.88 1.02 16.42
C ARG A 128 -7.00 0.98 15.17
N ASN A 129 -6.20 2.00 14.92
CA ASN A 129 -5.10 1.89 13.98
C ASN A 129 -3.97 1.03 14.59
N ILE A 130 -3.38 0.14 13.79
CA ILE A 130 -2.32 -0.77 14.22
C ILE A 130 -1.06 -0.46 13.44
N ILE A 131 0.01 -0.07 14.11
CA ILE A 131 1.25 0.36 13.47
C ILE A 131 2.37 -0.60 13.84
N GLY A 132 2.97 -1.25 12.84
CA GLY A 132 4.17 -2.07 12.97
C GLY A 132 5.40 -1.33 12.44
N SER A 133 6.31 -0.94 13.33
CA SER A 133 7.52 -0.18 12.97
C SER A 133 8.75 -1.06 12.94
N TYR A 134 9.46 -1.06 11.80
CA TYR A 134 10.78 -1.67 11.63
C TYR A 134 11.84 -0.58 11.61
N LYS A 135 12.95 -0.79 12.35
CA LYS A 135 13.99 0.22 12.59
C LYS A 135 13.39 1.59 12.95
N PRO A 136 12.66 1.68 14.07
CA PRO A 136 11.96 2.90 14.48
C PRO A 136 12.89 4.10 14.68
N GLU A 137 14.17 3.87 14.97
CA GLU A 137 15.21 4.89 15.11
C GLU A 137 15.63 5.51 13.77
N SER A 138 15.34 4.88 12.63
CA SER A 138 15.74 5.36 11.32
C SER A 138 14.93 6.58 10.91
N LYS A 139 15.62 7.69 10.63
CA LYS A 139 15.01 8.90 10.06
C LYS A 139 14.68 8.78 8.57
N LYS A 140 15.26 7.79 7.89
CA LYS A 140 14.97 7.49 6.48
C LYS A 140 13.95 6.36 6.47
N ARG A 141 12.68 6.68 6.36
CA ARG A 141 11.61 5.69 6.40
C ARG A 141 10.57 5.89 5.32
N ILE A 142 9.80 4.86 5.07
CA ILE A 142 8.61 4.86 4.25
C ILE A 142 7.45 4.30 5.04
N ALA A 143 6.24 4.60 4.59
CA ALA A 143 5.01 4.07 5.18
C ALA A 143 4.23 3.24 4.16
N LEU A 144 3.72 2.10 4.60
CA LEU A 144 2.85 1.23 3.83
C LEU A 144 1.51 1.17 4.57
N PHE A 145 0.42 1.36 3.83
CA PHE A 145 -0.91 1.48 4.41
C PHE A 145 -1.86 0.47 3.80
N ALA A 146 -2.84 0.03 4.57
CA ALA A 146 -4.05 -0.66 4.15
C ALA A 146 -5.11 -0.48 5.23
N HIS A 147 -6.39 -0.41 4.88
CA HIS A 147 -7.44 -0.50 5.89
C HIS A 147 -7.72 -1.97 6.23
N TRP A 148 -8.23 -2.22 7.44
CA TRP A 148 -8.47 -3.58 7.92
C TRP A 148 -9.91 -3.84 8.41
N ASP A 149 -10.68 -2.78 8.61
CA ASP A 149 -12.10 -2.86 8.88
C ASP A 149 -12.89 -3.28 7.65
N THR A 150 -14.18 -3.49 7.79
CA THR A 150 -15.07 -3.81 6.68
C THR A 150 -16.37 -3.05 6.77
N ARG A 151 -16.97 -2.85 5.60
CA ARG A 151 -18.22 -2.17 5.44
C ARG A 151 -19.36 -2.86 6.17
N PRO A 152 -20.17 -2.14 6.94
CA PRO A 152 -21.34 -2.69 7.62
C PRO A 152 -22.54 -2.93 6.69
N TRP A 153 -22.45 -2.52 5.42
CA TRP A 153 -23.52 -2.61 4.44
C TRP A 153 -23.02 -3.18 3.11
N ALA A 154 -23.78 -4.11 2.51
CA ALA A 154 -23.56 -4.52 1.12
C ALA A 154 -24.42 -3.65 0.19
N ASP A 155 -24.18 -2.33 0.23
CA ASP A 155 -25.04 -1.31 -0.38
C ASP A 155 -24.91 -1.19 -1.90
N ASN A 156 -23.96 -1.91 -2.52
CA ASN A 156 -23.86 -2.12 -3.97
C ASN A 156 -24.29 -3.51 -4.41
N ASP A 157 -24.80 -4.35 -3.49
CA ASP A 157 -25.30 -5.66 -3.86
C ASP A 157 -26.53 -5.54 -4.79
N PRO A 158 -26.61 -6.32 -5.89
CA PRO A 158 -27.74 -6.25 -6.80
C PRO A 158 -29.07 -6.71 -6.17
N ASP A 159 -29.05 -7.50 -5.09
CA ASP A 159 -30.24 -7.82 -4.28
C ASP A 159 -30.34 -6.87 -3.09
N GLU A 160 -31.29 -5.94 -3.14
CA GLU A 160 -31.54 -4.95 -2.08
C GLU A 160 -31.76 -5.57 -0.68
N LYS A 161 -32.13 -6.86 -0.60
CA LYS A 161 -32.26 -7.57 0.68
C LYS A 161 -30.93 -7.70 1.41
N ASN A 162 -29.84 -7.65 0.67
CA ASN A 162 -28.49 -7.73 1.21
C ASN A 162 -27.95 -6.37 1.70
N HIS A 163 -28.58 -5.25 1.33
CA HIS A 163 -28.04 -3.90 1.59
C HIS A 163 -27.71 -3.63 3.06
N ASN A 164 -28.40 -4.24 4.00
CA ASN A 164 -28.10 -4.10 5.44
C ASN A 164 -27.23 -5.27 5.99
N THR A 165 -26.60 -6.04 5.12
CA THR A 165 -25.73 -7.15 5.52
C THR A 165 -24.28 -6.69 5.54
N PRO A 166 -23.52 -6.85 6.63
CA PRO A 166 -22.08 -6.58 6.65
C PRO A 166 -21.34 -7.49 5.66
N ILE A 167 -20.34 -6.94 4.96
CA ILE A 167 -19.52 -7.70 4.02
C ILE A 167 -18.37 -8.43 4.71
N LEU A 168 -17.89 -9.51 4.11
CA LEU A 168 -16.69 -10.21 4.58
C LEU A 168 -15.40 -9.46 4.23
N GLY A 169 -15.42 -8.61 3.20
CA GLY A 169 -14.30 -7.76 2.82
C GLY A 169 -13.02 -8.56 2.58
N ALA A 170 -13.07 -9.57 1.72
CA ALA A 170 -11.88 -10.36 1.40
C ALA A 170 -10.92 -9.59 0.49
N ASN A 171 -11.46 -8.87 -0.49
CA ASN A 171 -10.69 -7.96 -1.31
C ASN A 171 -10.61 -6.59 -0.66
N ASP A 172 -11.74 -6.09 -0.20
CA ASP A 172 -11.94 -4.78 0.41
C ASP A 172 -11.62 -4.84 1.90
N GLY A 173 -10.44 -4.34 2.23
CA GLY A 173 -9.75 -4.36 3.51
C GLY A 173 -8.75 -5.52 3.67
N ALA A 174 -9.16 -6.79 3.55
CA ALA A 174 -8.26 -7.88 3.92
C ALA A 174 -7.14 -8.13 2.91
N SER A 175 -7.31 -7.83 1.61
CA SER A 175 -6.29 -8.12 0.60
C SER A 175 -5.05 -7.25 0.75
N GLY A 176 -5.24 -5.94 0.97
CA GLY A 176 -4.14 -5.02 1.24
C GLY A 176 -3.35 -5.41 2.49
N VAL A 177 -4.07 -5.72 3.58
CA VAL A 177 -3.46 -6.19 4.83
C VAL A 177 -2.73 -7.52 4.64
N GLY A 178 -3.29 -8.49 3.90
CA GLY A 178 -2.64 -9.77 3.63
C GLY A 178 -1.31 -9.60 2.89
N ALA A 179 -1.27 -8.70 1.90
CA ALA A 179 -0.06 -8.34 1.20
C ALA A 179 0.97 -7.66 2.13
N LEU A 180 0.54 -6.76 3.01
CA LEU A 180 1.41 -6.08 3.96
C LEU A 180 1.97 -7.02 5.03
N LEU A 181 1.21 -8.02 5.48
CA LEU A 181 1.72 -9.03 6.41
C LEU A 181 2.80 -9.92 5.78
N GLU A 182 2.65 -10.28 4.50
CA GLU A 182 3.73 -10.99 3.78
C GLU A 182 4.97 -10.10 3.61
N ILE A 183 4.79 -8.82 3.31
CA ILE A 183 5.89 -7.85 3.30
C ILE A 183 6.55 -7.75 4.68
N ALA A 184 5.77 -7.70 5.77
CA ALA A 184 6.27 -7.70 7.13
C ALA A 184 7.18 -8.89 7.42
N ARG A 185 6.74 -10.11 7.03
CA ARG A 185 7.51 -11.34 7.16
C ARG A 185 8.85 -11.25 6.42
N LEU A 186 8.85 -10.70 5.22
CA LEU A 186 10.05 -10.55 4.40
C LEU A 186 10.99 -9.46 4.90
N VAL A 187 10.45 -8.34 5.38
CA VAL A 187 11.22 -7.27 6.03
C VAL A 187 11.97 -7.80 7.25
N ASN A 188 11.32 -8.65 8.05
CA ASN A 188 11.97 -9.31 9.18
C ASN A 188 13.14 -10.21 8.77
N GLN A 189 13.01 -10.91 7.63
CA GLN A 189 14.07 -11.79 7.12
C GLN A 189 15.28 -11.04 6.56
N GLN A 190 15.07 -9.93 5.85
CA GLN A 190 16.15 -9.22 5.16
C GLN A 190 16.62 -7.93 5.85
N GLN A 191 15.83 -7.39 6.77
CA GLN A 191 16.15 -6.18 7.55
C GLN A 191 16.73 -5.03 6.71
N PRO A 192 15.93 -4.39 5.84
CA PRO A 192 16.39 -3.33 4.96
C PRO A 192 17.06 -2.18 5.75
N GLU A 193 17.92 -1.39 5.12
CA GLU A 193 18.64 -0.31 5.81
C GLU A 193 17.74 0.85 6.26
N LEU A 194 16.61 1.03 5.61
CA LEU A 194 15.66 2.09 5.98
C LEU A 194 14.58 1.60 6.95
N GLY A 195 13.96 2.54 7.66
CA GLY A 195 12.78 2.26 8.48
C GLY A 195 11.56 2.01 7.59
N ILE A 196 10.73 1.06 8.02
CA ILE A 196 9.44 0.77 7.37
C ILE A 196 8.37 0.80 8.45
N ASP A 197 7.28 1.52 8.21
CA ASP A 197 6.08 1.44 9.01
C ASP A 197 4.99 0.80 8.18
N ILE A 198 4.39 -0.26 8.72
CA ILE A 198 3.17 -0.86 8.21
C ILE A 198 2.04 -0.35 9.09
N ILE A 199 1.11 0.38 8.51
CA ILE A 199 0.06 1.09 9.21
C ILE A 199 -1.28 0.56 8.71
N LEU A 200 -1.93 -0.23 9.56
CA LEU A 200 -3.25 -0.77 9.30
C LEU A 200 -4.28 0.20 9.85
N LEU A 201 -5.03 0.81 8.96
CA LEU A 201 -6.00 1.87 9.25
C LEU A 201 -7.38 1.27 9.54
N ASP A 202 -8.13 1.88 10.44
CA ASP A 202 -9.45 1.44 10.90
C ASP A 202 -10.52 2.44 10.52
N ALA A 203 -11.77 2.00 10.47
CA ALA A 203 -12.93 2.84 10.18
C ALA A 203 -12.77 3.66 8.86
N GLU A 204 -12.16 3.03 7.86
CA GLU A 204 -12.13 3.54 6.49
C GLU A 204 -13.53 3.47 5.90
N ASP A 205 -14.14 2.29 6.00
CA ASP A 205 -15.28 1.85 5.20
C ASP A 205 -16.64 2.04 5.93
N TYR A 206 -16.67 2.80 7.04
CA TYR A 206 -17.89 3.14 7.75
C TYR A 206 -18.55 4.42 7.19
N GLY A 207 -18.32 4.73 5.92
CA GLY A 207 -18.94 5.89 5.25
C GLY A 207 -20.45 5.72 5.04
N ALA A 208 -21.14 6.81 4.73
CA ALA A 208 -22.59 6.81 4.51
C ALA A 208 -22.97 5.86 3.36
N PRO A 209 -23.92 4.92 3.56
CA PRO A 209 -24.33 3.97 2.53
C PRO A 209 -25.09 4.65 1.37
N GLN A 210 -25.15 3.98 0.22
CA GLN A 210 -25.83 4.49 -0.97
C GLN A 210 -27.29 4.89 -0.73
N PHE A 211 -27.97 4.20 0.19
CA PHE A 211 -29.37 4.51 0.56
C PHE A 211 -29.51 5.62 1.62
N TYR A 212 -28.40 6.24 2.06
CA TYR A 212 -28.45 7.39 2.96
C TYR A 212 -29.02 8.61 2.23
N THR A 213 -30.06 9.19 2.80
CA THR A 213 -30.79 10.33 2.18
C THR A 213 -30.25 11.70 2.55
N GLY A 214 -29.24 11.76 3.43
CA GLY A 214 -28.58 13.00 3.82
C GLY A 214 -27.51 13.44 2.81
N GLN A 215 -26.81 14.52 3.15
CA GLN A 215 -25.71 14.99 2.31
C GLN A 215 -24.49 14.07 2.49
N HIS A 216 -24.06 13.43 1.40
CA HIS A 216 -22.81 12.69 1.37
C HIS A 216 -21.62 13.67 1.42
N LYS A 217 -20.60 13.34 2.23
CA LYS A 217 -19.39 14.14 2.38
C LYS A 217 -18.18 13.22 2.34
N GLU A 218 -17.12 13.73 1.74
CA GLU A 218 -15.82 13.05 1.67
C GLU A 218 -15.29 12.70 3.08
N GLU A 219 -15.50 13.60 4.06
CA GLU A 219 -15.00 13.41 5.43
C GLU A 219 -15.73 12.34 6.25
N PHE A 220 -16.77 11.71 5.69
CA PHE A 220 -17.44 10.57 6.34
C PHE A 220 -16.69 9.26 6.20
N TRP A 221 -15.70 9.20 5.30
CA TRP A 221 -14.88 8.07 4.99
C TRP A 221 -13.50 8.19 5.63
N CYS A 222 -12.75 7.08 5.70
CA CYS A 222 -11.34 7.08 6.08
C CYS A 222 -11.07 7.70 7.45
N LEU A 223 -11.97 7.48 8.43
CA LEU A 223 -11.91 8.17 9.73
C LEU A 223 -10.61 7.84 10.49
N GLY A 224 -10.10 6.62 10.37
CA GLY A 224 -8.85 6.19 11.01
C GLY A 224 -7.63 6.91 10.45
N SER A 225 -7.52 7.04 9.14
CA SER A 225 -6.40 7.78 8.52
C SER A 225 -6.51 9.28 8.79
N GLN A 226 -7.71 9.85 8.81
CA GLN A 226 -7.91 11.22 9.22
C GLN A 226 -7.42 11.48 10.64
N TYR A 227 -7.71 10.54 11.55
CA TYR A 227 -7.23 10.62 12.94
C TYR A 227 -5.72 10.46 13.02
N TRP A 228 -5.16 9.42 12.39
CA TRP A 228 -3.72 9.17 12.38
C TRP A 228 -2.93 10.34 11.79
N ALA A 229 -3.40 10.89 10.68
CA ALA A 229 -2.72 12.00 10.01
C ALA A 229 -2.64 13.28 10.86
N ARG A 230 -3.63 13.50 11.74
CA ARG A 230 -3.62 14.62 12.71
C ARG A 230 -2.86 14.28 13.99
N ASN A 231 -2.78 12.99 14.35
CA ASN A 231 -2.23 12.49 15.59
C ASN A 231 -1.26 11.32 15.32
N PRO A 232 -0.15 11.53 14.60
CA PRO A 232 0.74 10.44 14.24
C PRO A 232 1.30 9.77 15.50
N HIS A 233 1.55 8.46 15.42
CA HIS A 233 2.02 7.61 16.52
C HIS A 233 3.40 8.02 17.08
N VAL A 234 4.15 8.83 16.36
CA VAL A 234 5.42 9.43 16.79
C VAL A 234 5.35 10.94 16.56
N GLN A 235 5.71 11.72 17.57
CA GLN A 235 5.76 13.17 17.44
C GLN A 235 6.72 13.61 16.32
N GLY A 236 6.23 14.44 15.39
CA GLY A 236 7.02 14.90 14.24
C GLY A 236 7.28 13.78 13.21
N TYR A 237 6.44 12.75 13.20
CA TYR A 237 6.52 11.67 12.22
C TYR A 237 6.61 12.21 10.79
N ASN A 238 7.53 11.65 10.02
CA ASN A 238 7.67 11.95 8.61
C ASN A 238 8.21 10.72 7.86
N ALA A 239 7.54 10.34 6.79
CA ALA A 239 8.01 9.33 5.85
C ALA A 239 8.40 9.99 4.53
N ARG A 240 9.36 9.42 3.81
CA ARG A 240 9.76 9.91 2.48
C ARG A 240 8.62 9.87 1.48
N PHE A 241 7.80 8.82 1.59
CA PHE A 241 6.57 8.62 0.86
C PHE A 241 5.77 7.50 1.51
N GLY A 242 4.51 7.38 1.10
CA GLY A 242 3.61 6.30 1.45
C GLY A 242 3.11 5.54 0.23
N ILE A 243 2.68 4.30 0.44
CA ILE A 243 1.94 3.49 -0.53
C ILE A 243 0.76 2.86 0.21
N LEU A 244 -0.44 3.14 -0.25
CA LEU A 244 -1.65 2.49 0.17
C LEU A 244 -1.94 1.30 -0.75
N LEU A 245 -2.40 0.21 -0.19
CA LEU A 245 -2.87 -0.97 -0.91
C LEU A 245 -4.33 -1.19 -0.57
N ASP A 246 -5.21 -0.96 -1.53
CA ASP A 246 -6.63 -1.23 -1.38
C ASP A 246 -7.16 -2.11 -2.52
N MET A 247 -8.02 -3.10 -2.16
CA MET A 247 -8.64 -4.07 -3.08
C MET A 247 -7.66 -4.74 -4.06
N VAL A 248 -6.45 -5.06 -3.60
CA VAL A 248 -5.36 -5.55 -4.45
C VAL A 248 -5.40 -7.05 -4.74
N GLY A 249 -6.37 -7.78 -4.21
CA GLY A 249 -6.46 -9.24 -4.29
C GLY A 249 -7.43 -9.79 -5.33
N GLY A 250 -8.25 -8.96 -5.95
CA GLY A 250 -9.30 -9.41 -6.87
C GLY A 250 -8.75 -10.08 -8.13
N GLU A 251 -9.43 -11.15 -8.60
CA GLU A 251 -9.04 -11.82 -9.84
C GLU A 251 -9.12 -10.86 -11.04
N GLY A 252 -8.05 -10.81 -11.81
CA GLY A 252 -7.99 -9.99 -13.02
C GLY A 252 -7.84 -8.49 -12.75
N SER A 253 -7.60 -8.09 -11.52
CA SER A 253 -7.40 -6.67 -11.18
C SER A 253 -6.31 -6.02 -12.02
N VAL A 254 -6.59 -4.82 -12.48
CA VAL A 254 -5.70 -3.97 -13.24
C VAL A 254 -5.61 -2.62 -12.55
N PHE A 255 -4.40 -2.12 -12.38
CA PHE A 255 -4.13 -0.87 -11.69
C PHE A 255 -3.77 0.23 -12.69
N MET A 256 -4.47 1.34 -12.64
CA MET A 256 -4.13 2.59 -13.29
C MET A 256 -3.62 3.58 -12.24
N LYS A 257 -2.99 4.66 -12.68
CA LYS A 257 -2.55 5.70 -11.76
C LYS A 257 -3.77 6.49 -11.29
N GLU A 258 -4.06 6.38 -10.02
CA GLU A 258 -5.19 7.06 -9.38
C GLU A 258 -4.97 8.59 -9.40
N GLY A 259 -6.05 9.37 -9.47
CA GLY A 259 -6.01 10.81 -9.74
C GLY A 259 -5.32 11.65 -8.67
N TYR A 260 -5.67 11.48 -7.39
CA TYR A 260 -5.00 12.20 -6.28
C TYR A 260 -3.56 11.73 -6.11
N SER A 261 -3.26 10.46 -6.38
CA SER A 261 -1.89 9.94 -6.41
C SER A 261 -1.03 10.65 -7.45
N GLU A 262 -1.57 10.92 -8.65
CA GLU A 262 -0.88 11.72 -9.68
C GLU A 262 -0.77 13.20 -9.28
N GLU A 263 -1.75 13.76 -8.57
CA GLU A 263 -1.72 15.15 -8.11
C GLU A 263 -0.66 15.36 -7.03
N PHE A 264 -0.65 14.51 -5.98
CA PHE A 264 0.20 14.70 -4.79
C PHE A 264 1.58 14.04 -4.91
N ALA A 265 1.68 12.90 -5.60
CA ALA A 265 2.87 12.04 -5.61
C ALA A 265 3.23 11.46 -7.00
N PRO A 266 3.24 12.25 -8.10
CA PRO A 266 3.47 11.75 -9.46
C PRO A 266 4.85 11.11 -9.63
N ASP A 267 5.83 11.55 -8.86
CA ASP A 267 7.18 10.99 -8.85
C ASP A 267 7.22 9.58 -8.23
N ILE A 268 6.35 9.29 -7.27
CA ILE A 268 6.23 7.97 -6.65
C ILE A 268 5.48 7.03 -7.59
N ASN A 269 4.33 7.45 -8.15
CA ASN A 269 3.61 6.69 -9.17
C ASN A 269 4.53 6.26 -10.31
N LYS A 270 5.26 7.22 -10.89
CA LYS A 270 6.21 6.93 -11.98
C LYS A 270 7.24 5.86 -11.60
N LYS A 271 7.77 5.90 -10.36
CA LYS A 271 8.74 4.91 -9.88
C LYS A 271 8.12 3.54 -9.73
N VAL A 272 6.94 3.46 -9.11
CA VAL A 272 6.22 2.21 -8.87
C VAL A 272 5.84 1.54 -10.18
N TRP A 273 5.23 2.26 -11.13
CA TRP A 273 4.88 1.73 -12.45
C TRP A 273 6.11 1.32 -13.27
N LYS A 274 7.20 2.08 -13.20
CA LYS A 274 8.48 1.68 -13.83
C LYS A 274 9.02 0.38 -13.22
N ALA A 275 8.95 0.23 -11.89
CA ALA A 275 9.38 -0.98 -11.22
C ALA A 275 8.51 -2.18 -11.62
N ALA A 276 7.17 -2.03 -11.61
CA ALA A 276 6.24 -3.06 -12.04
C ALA A 276 6.51 -3.54 -13.48
N LYS A 277 6.74 -2.62 -14.41
CA LYS A 277 7.11 -2.96 -15.80
C LYS A 277 8.45 -3.71 -15.90
N LYS A 278 9.48 -3.27 -15.16
CA LYS A 278 10.80 -3.90 -15.15
C LYS A 278 10.75 -5.40 -14.75
N ILE A 279 9.75 -5.77 -13.95
CA ILE A 279 9.55 -7.15 -13.49
C ILE A 279 8.53 -7.95 -14.30
N GLY A 280 8.03 -7.40 -15.39
CA GLY A 280 7.10 -8.08 -16.30
C GLY A 280 5.61 -7.87 -16.00
N ASN A 281 5.25 -7.08 -14.98
CA ASN A 281 3.86 -6.84 -14.58
C ASN A 281 3.20 -5.62 -15.28
N GLY A 282 3.71 -5.21 -16.44
CA GLY A 282 3.15 -4.09 -17.20
C GLY A 282 1.71 -4.30 -17.69
N LYS A 283 1.20 -5.53 -17.69
CA LYS A 283 -0.22 -5.81 -18.01
C LYS A 283 -1.15 -5.58 -16.82
N THR A 284 -0.64 -5.71 -15.60
CA THR A 284 -1.37 -5.45 -14.35
C THR A 284 -1.27 -3.98 -13.94
N PHE A 285 -0.09 -3.38 -14.13
CA PHE A 285 0.15 -1.95 -13.91
C PHE A 285 0.15 -1.23 -15.26
N MET A 286 -1.04 -0.88 -15.73
CA MET A 286 -1.24 -0.27 -17.04
C MET A 286 -0.81 1.20 -17.06
N ASP A 287 -0.34 1.64 -18.24
CA ASP A 287 -0.20 3.07 -18.51
C ASP A 287 -1.59 3.67 -18.72
N GLY A 288 -1.92 4.64 -17.92
CA GLY A 288 -3.19 5.35 -17.97
C GLY A 288 -3.44 6.03 -16.63
N ASN A 289 -4.33 6.99 -16.64
CA ASN A 289 -4.82 7.63 -15.43
C ASN A 289 -6.18 6.99 -15.12
N GLY A 290 -6.34 6.53 -13.88
CA GLY A 290 -7.62 6.17 -13.31
C GLY A 290 -8.44 7.42 -12.92
N GLY A 291 -9.60 7.21 -12.32
CA GLY A 291 -10.39 8.29 -11.73
C GLY A 291 -9.78 8.81 -10.42
N PHE A 292 -10.48 9.74 -9.79
CA PHE A 292 -10.17 10.22 -8.44
C PHE A 292 -10.95 9.40 -7.42
N VAL A 293 -10.27 8.87 -6.42
CA VAL A 293 -10.88 8.05 -5.37
C VAL A 293 -10.69 8.72 -4.01
N THR A 294 -11.78 8.87 -3.27
CA THR A 294 -11.70 9.25 -1.85
C THR A 294 -11.32 8.01 -1.07
N ASP A 295 -10.07 7.98 -0.60
CA ASP A 295 -9.50 6.90 0.16
C ASP A 295 -8.45 7.44 1.15
N ASP A 296 -7.90 6.61 2.02
CA ASP A 296 -6.96 6.94 3.09
C ASP A 296 -5.78 7.79 2.61
N HIS A 297 -5.22 7.49 1.42
CA HIS A 297 -4.11 8.24 0.84
C HIS A 297 -4.42 9.73 0.65
N LEU A 298 -5.66 10.07 0.34
CA LEU A 298 -6.10 11.45 0.17
C LEU A 298 -5.91 12.24 1.46
N PHE A 299 -6.40 11.71 2.58
CA PHE A 299 -6.28 12.35 3.89
C PHE A 299 -4.85 12.36 4.40
N ILE A 300 -4.07 11.32 4.14
CA ILE A 300 -2.63 11.27 4.45
C ILE A 300 -1.89 12.38 3.71
N ASN A 301 -2.15 12.55 2.41
CA ASN A 301 -1.56 13.64 1.62
C ASN A 301 -1.95 15.02 2.15
N ARG A 302 -3.25 15.24 2.38
CA ARG A 302 -3.79 16.56 2.79
C ARG A 302 -3.40 16.95 4.21
N LEU A 303 -3.44 16.02 5.15
CA LEU A 303 -3.33 16.31 6.59
C LEU A 303 -1.92 16.02 7.14
N ALA A 304 -1.33 14.87 6.82
CA ALA A 304 0.02 14.53 7.24
C ALA A 304 1.10 15.08 6.29
N ARG A 305 0.72 15.52 5.08
CA ARG A 305 1.61 16.02 4.02
C ARG A 305 2.71 15.03 3.63
N ILE A 306 2.40 13.74 3.71
CA ILE A 306 3.25 12.65 3.26
C ILE A 306 2.78 12.26 1.86
N LYS A 307 3.66 12.41 0.86
CA LYS A 307 3.40 11.99 -0.52
C LYS A 307 3.02 10.51 -0.57
N THR A 308 1.75 10.20 -0.72
CA THR A 308 1.22 8.84 -0.69
C THR A 308 0.46 8.55 -1.97
N ILE A 309 0.75 7.41 -2.57
CA ILE A 309 -0.01 6.88 -3.70
C ILE A 309 -0.93 5.77 -3.22
N ASP A 310 -1.97 5.55 -4.00
CA ASP A 310 -2.88 4.43 -3.85
C ASP A 310 -2.73 3.45 -5.01
N ILE A 311 -2.67 2.17 -4.69
CA ILE A 311 -2.72 1.05 -5.64
C ILE A 311 -4.08 0.39 -5.47
N ILE A 312 -5.02 0.82 -6.30
CA ILE A 312 -6.43 0.43 -6.27
C ILE A 312 -6.91 0.09 -7.69
N PRO A 313 -7.77 -0.93 -7.88
CA PRO A 313 -8.32 -1.29 -9.19
C PRO A 313 -9.54 -0.40 -9.54
N TYR A 314 -9.28 0.86 -9.85
CA TYR A 314 -10.29 1.84 -10.23
C TYR A 314 -10.07 2.28 -11.67
N ASN A 315 -11.11 2.17 -12.50
CA ASN A 315 -11.01 2.47 -13.91
C ASN A 315 -11.35 3.95 -14.24
N GLN A 316 -11.18 4.34 -15.51
CA GLN A 316 -11.47 5.71 -15.95
C GLN A 316 -12.95 6.05 -15.96
N GLU A 317 -13.80 5.04 -16.07
CA GLU A 317 -15.27 5.16 -16.06
C GLU A 317 -15.80 5.44 -14.65
N GLY A 318 -14.96 5.27 -13.61
CA GLY A 318 -15.35 5.48 -12.22
C GLY A 318 -15.92 4.24 -11.55
N ASP A 319 -15.56 3.06 -12.06
CA ASP A 319 -16.04 1.78 -11.54
C ASP A 319 -14.95 1.06 -10.74
N PHE A 320 -15.35 0.47 -9.64
CA PHE A 320 -14.60 -0.52 -8.89
C PHE A 320 -14.87 -1.94 -9.42
N THR A 321 -14.30 -2.94 -8.74
CA THR A 321 -14.57 -4.34 -9.05
C THR A 321 -16.05 -4.66 -8.86
N PRO A 322 -16.65 -5.59 -9.65
CA PRO A 322 -18.09 -5.91 -9.55
C PRO A 322 -18.55 -6.43 -8.20
N THR A 323 -17.63 -6.83 -7.33
CA THR A 323 -17.91 -7.37 -6.01
C THR A 323 -17.76 -6.34 -4.89
N TRP A 324 -17.30 -5.12 -5.24
CA TRP A 324 -17.13 -4.03 -4.30
C TRP A 324 -18.46 -3.70 -3.60
N HIS A 325 -18.43 -3.68 -2.28
CA HIS A 325 -19.58 -3.45 -1.40
C HIS A 325 -20.77 -4.40 -1.63
N THR A 326 -20.48 -5.67 -1.95
CA THR A 326 -21.49 -6.74 -2.08
C THR A 326 -21.17 -7.90 -1.15
N VAL A 327 -22.17 -8.76 -0.89
CA VAL A 327 -21.97 -10.02 -0.14
C VAL A 327 -21.04 -11.01 -0.86
N ASN A 328 -20.71 -10.73 -2.12
CA ASN A 328 -19.81 -11.54 -2.94
C ASN A 328 -18.34 -11.20 -2.75
N ASP A 329 -17.99 -10.14 -1.99
CA ASP A 329 -16.61 -9.91 -1.59
C ASP A 329 -16.17 -10.92 -0.52
N ASN A 330 -15.86 -12.12 -0.97
CA ASN A 330 -15.48 -13.25 -0.13
C ASN A 330 -14.23 -13.95 -0.67
N ILE A 331 -13.71 -14.90 0.09
CA ILE A 331 -12.42 -15.55 -0.18
C ILE A 331 -12.38 -16.30 -1.53
N CYS A 332 -13.52 -16.70 -2.11
CA CYS A 332 -13.56 -17.40 -3.38
C CYS A 332 -13.13 -16.54 -4.56
N LEU A 333 -13.20 -15.20 -4.46
CA LEU A 333 -12.80 -14.27 -5.51
C LEU A 333 -11.28 -14.11 -5.64
N LEU A 334 -10.54 -14.47 -4.62
CA LEU A 334 -9.10 -14.24 -4.54
C LEU A 334 -8.30 -15.44 -5.07
N TYR A 335 -8.93 -16.59 -5.26
CA TYR A 335 -8.23 -17.84 -5.56
C TYR A 335 -8.73 -18.49 -6.84
N THR A 336 -7.93 -18.47 -7.90
CA THR A 336 -8.18 -19.18 -9.17
C THR A 336 -6.98 -20.01 -9.66
N SER A 337 -6.09 -20.44 -8.79
CA SER A 337 -5.10 -21.46 -9.18
C SER A 337 -5.50 -22.81 -8.63
N PRO A 338 -5.61 -23.85 -9.48
CA PRO A 338 -5.63 -25.20 -8.96
C PRO A 338 -4.35 -25.42 -8.17
N SER A 339 -4.51 -25.84 -6.92
CA SER A 339 -3.38 -26.27 -6.10
C SER A 339 -2.55 -27.30 -6.86
N PRO A 340 -1.22 -27.30 -6.80
CA PRO A 340 -0.42 -28.40 -7.33
C PRO A 340 -0.81 -29.77 -6.80
N ARG A 341 -1.63 -29.83 -5.73
CA ARG A 341 -2.18 -31.07 -5.17
C ARG A 341 -3.43 -31.59 -5.90
N ASP A 342 -4.11 -30.73 -6.68
CA ASP A 342 -5.34 -31.14 -7.39
C ASP A 342 -5.03 -31.98 -8.65
N GLY A 343 -3.78 -31.97 -9.13
CA GLY A 343 -3.28 -32.80 -10.23
C GLY A 343 -2.84 -34.22 -9.84
N LEU A 344 -2.89 -34.58 -8.54
CA LEU A 344 -2.45 -35.90 -8.06
C LEU A 344 -3.61 -36.86 -7.72
N LEU A 345 -4.86 -36.48 -8.01
CA LEU A 345 -6.06 -37.30 -7.77
C LEU A 345 -6.84 -37.62 -9.05
N SER A 346 -6.23 -37.56 -10.22
CA SER A 346 -6.81 -38.07 -11.48
C SER A 346 -6.03 -39.27 -12.01
#